data_f6ccfa5c7472732024947953453fc535
#
_entry.id   f6ccfa5c7472732024947953453fc535
#
_cell.length_a   1.000
_cell.length_b   1.000
_cell.length_c   1.000
_cell.angle_alpha   90.00
_cell.angle_beta   90.00
_cell.angle_gamma   90.00
#
_symmetry.space_group_name_H-M   'P 1'
#
loop_
_entity.id
_entity.type
_entity.pdbx_description
1 polymer ?
#
loop_
_entity_poly.entity_id
_entity_poly.type
_entity_poly.pdbx_seq_one_letter_code
_entity_poly.pdbx_strand_id
1 'polypeptide(L)'
;MSHISTEKYEESQLYRMRHSAAHIMAQAVIEMFPDGKYTIGPPVENGFYYDFDLPRNLTPEDLAQIEKRMRQIIAARHDFVKKVVSADDARQIFKDQPYKLELIDGLEKGGQDEYGNPLQEKPEISIYQHDVFVDLCRGPHVANTRDLRPDAIKLMSVAGAYWRGDEHNKMLQRIYGTAWENAQQLKDHLVQLEEAKKRDHRKLGKELEIFFFDEEVGPGLPLFGPNGGVMVEELEKLAKETEEKAGYLRVVTPHLAKEDLFLHSGHLPYYAESMYPPMELEGVKYYVKPMNCPMHHKVFGSRPRSYRDLPIRLAEYGTDYRYEKSGELFGLMRVRSLHMNDAHLYVSEEQFEQEFLGVVNLYLKYFALFGIEKYVMRLSLHSKAGLGKKYVDDERLWLKTEDMARRAMMNGNVPFVEAADEAAFYGPKIDVQIWSVIGKEFSLATNQVDFAQPARFDLKFINKQGVEEVPLCIHRAPLSTHERLIGFLIEHYAGNFPVWLSPEQARVIPITDSQNEYAQGIVKQLREQGVRVSADISAQRMNAKIRQAQLMKVPYMLVVGEDEMKAGKVALRVRDGSQQKDLELPEFVARAQDRIRRRAPEL
;
A
#
# COMPACT_ATOMS: atom_id res chain seq x y z
N MET A 1 -24.11 6.24 0.11
CA MET A 1 -24.13 4.84 -0.38
C MET A 1 -23.97 4.91 -1.89
N SER A 2 -22.74 4.85 -2.37
CA SER A 2 -22.47 4.67 -3.80
C SER A 2 -22.64 3.18 -4.10
N HIS A 3 -23.50 2.86 -5.05
CA HIS A 3 -23.63 1.51 -5.59
C HIS A 3 -22.24 1.02 -6.03
N ILE A 4 -21.70 0.02 -5.34
CA ILE A 4 -20.56 -0.73 -5.84
C ILE A 4 -21.13 -1.50 -7.02
N SER A 5 -20.71 -1.14 -8.23
CA SER A 5 -21.07 -1.87 -9.44
C SER A 5 -20.55 -3.30 -9.29
N THR A 6 -21.42 -4.28 -9.45
CA THR A 6 -21.08 -5.72 -9.48
C THR A 6 -20.51 -6.14 -10.83
N GLU A 7 -20.42 -5.21 -11.80
CA GLU A 7 -19.85 -5.45 -13.13
C GLU A 7 -18.33 -5.54 -13.03
N LYS A 8 -17.75 -6.60 -13.56
CA LYS A 8 -16.29 -6.72 -13.66
C LYS A 8 -15.75 -5.60 -14.53
N TYR A 9 -14.64 -4.98 -14.12
CA TYR A 9 -14.01 -3.87 -14.86
C TYR A 9 -13.82 -4.20 -16.34
N GLU A 10 -13.40 -5.42 -16.68
CA GLU A 10 -13.16 -5.92 -18.03
C GLU A 10 -14.41 -5.94 -18.93
N GLU A 11 -15.60 -5.92 -18.34
CA GLU A 11 -16.89 -5.90 -19.05
C GLU A 11 -17.44 -4.47 -19.17
N SER A 12 -16.88 -3.52 -18.41
CA SER A 12 -17.37 -2.15 -18.31
C SER A 12 -17.18 -1.34 -19.60
N GLN A 13 -18.03 -0.32 -19.79
CA GLN A 13 -17.89 0.64 -20.88
C GLN A 13 -16.55 1.40 -20.81
N LEU A 14 -16.09 1.71 -19.61
CA LEU A 14 -14.83 2.42 -19.39
C LEU A 14 -13.61 1.59 -19.83
N TYR A 15 -13.63 0.26 -19.61
CA TYR A 15 -12.62 -0.65 -20.14
C TYR A 15 -12.55 -0.58 -21.67
N ARG A 16 -13.71 -0.69 -22.36
CA ARG A 16 -13.80 -0.62 -23.83
C ARG A 16 -13.29 0.71 -24.35
N MET A 17 -13.64 1.82 -23.70
CA MET A 17 -13.17 3.17 -24.07
C MET A 17 -11.65 3.28 -23.94
N ARG A 18 -11.05 2.81 -22.86
CA ARG A 18 -9.61 2.85 -22.62
C ARG A 18 -8.85 1.97 -23.60
N HIS A 19 -9.36 0.77 -23.87
CA HIS A 19 -8.76 -0.13 -24.85
C HIS A 19 -8.77 0.47 -26.26
N SER A 20 -9.89 1.06 -26.65
CA SER A 20 -10.01 1.74 -27.94
C SER A 20 -9.13 2.99 -28.04
N ALA A 21 -9.01 3.75 -26.95
CA ALA A 21 -8.09 4.90 -26.89
C ALA A 21 -6.62 4.47 -27.04
N ALA A 22 -6.23 3.29 -26.52
CA ALA A 22 -4.89 2.73 -26.70
C ALA A 22 -4.61 2.44 -28.20
N HIS A 23 -5.56 1.84 -28.92
CA HIS A 23 -5.43 1.58 -30.36
C HIS A 23 -5.38 2.86 -31.21
N ILE A 24 -6.21 3.87 -30.87
CA ILE A 24 -6.18 5.17 -31.53
C ILE A 24 -4.85 5.88 -31.29
N MET A 25 -4.29 5.76 -30.09
CA MET A 25 -2.95 6.27 -29.79
C MET A 25 -1.90 5.53 -30.63
N ALA A 26 -1.98 4.20 -30.73
CA ALA A 26 -1.05 3.41 -31.53
C ALA A 26 -1.08 3.82 -33.00
N GLN A 27 -2.26 4.02 -33.60
CA GLN A 27 -2.37 4.59 -34.97
C GLN A 27 -1.66 5.94 -35.06
N ALA A 28 -1.94 6.86 -34.15
CA ALA A 28 -1.35 8.20 -34.18
C ALA A 28 0.18 8.19 -34.05
N VAL A 29 0.74 7.25 -33.25
CA VAL A 29 2.19 7.08 -33.09
C VAL A 29 2.81 6.51 -34.37
N ILE A 30 2.23 5.45 -34.97
CA ILE A 30 2.77 4.82 -36.18
C ILE A 30 2.64 5.73 -37.41
N GLU A 31 1.63 6.56 -37.50
CA GLU A 31 1.55 7.59 -38.53
C GLU A 31 2.67 8.66 -38.38
N MET A 32 3.08 8.98 -37.17
CA MET A 32 4.20 9.89 -36.89
C MET A 32 5.57 9.21 -37.10
N PHE A 33 5.64 7.91 -36.82
CA PHE A 33 6.85 7.10 -36.91
C PHE A 33 6.58 5.83 -37.74
N PRO A 34 6.55 5.91 -39.10
CA PRO A 34 6.17 4.78 -39.97
C PRO A 34 7.05 3.55 -39.83
N ASP A 35 8.33 3.73 -39.46
CA ASP A 35 9.28 2.63 -39.22
C ASP A 35 9.16 2.04 -37.79
N GLY A 36 8.34 2.65 -36.94
CA GLY A 36 8.12 2.23 -35.54
C GLY A 36 7.48 0.85 -35.46
N LYS A 37 7.81 0.13 -34.38
CA LYS A 37 7.19 -1.15 -34.05
C LYS A 37 6.32 -0.97 -32.81
N TYR A 38 5.19 -1.68 -32.77
CA TYR A 38 4.26 -1.65 -31.68
C TYR A 38 4.00 -3.04 -31.11
N THR A 39 3.69 -3.09 -29.82
CA THR A 39 3.59 -4.36 -29.11
C THR A 39 2.18 -4.61 -28.59
N ILE A 40 1.89 -4.27 -27.34
CA ILE A 40 0.60 -4.45 -26.68
C ILE A 40 0.16 -3.15 -25.99
N GLY A 41 -1.16 -2.95 -25.90
CA GLY A 41 -1.77 -1.76 -25.31
C GLY A 41 -2.98 -2.07 -24.44
N PRO A 42 -2.81 -2.71 -23.26
CA PRO A 42 -3.92 -3.03 -22.40
C PRO A 42 -4.52 -1.80 -21.73
N PRO A 43 -5.84 -1.79 -21.48
CA PRO A 43 -6.46 -0.89 -20.54
C PRO A 43 -6.05 -1.26 -19.11
N VAL A 44 -5.92 -0.26 -18.25
CA VAL A 44 -5.66 -0.40 -16.82
C VAL A 44 -6.70 0.40 -16.03
N GLU A 45 -6.80 0.16 -14.72
CA GLU A 45 -7.88 0.70 -13.87
C GLU A 45 -8.09 2.23 -14.01
N ASN A 46 -7.02 3.02 -14.19
CA ASN A 46 -7.13 4.48 -14.30
C ASN A 46 -6.67 5.02 -15.67
N GLY A 47 -6.55 4.17 -16.68
CA GLY A 47 -6.08 4.60 -17.99
C GLY A 47 -5.79 3.46 -18.96
N PHE A 48 -4.78 3.68 -19.76
CA PHE A 48 -4.26 2.72 -20.73
C PHE A 48 -2.78 3.00 -20.98
N TYR A 49 -2.08 2.05 -21.56
CA TYR A 49 -0.74 2.30 -22.10
C TYR A 49 -0.55 1.55 -23.42
N TYR A 50 0.53 1.86 -24.11
CA TYR A 50 0.98 1.11 -25.26
C TYR A 50 2.49 1.19 -25.36
N ASP A 51 3.15 0.07 -25.72
CA ASP A 51 4.60 -0.04 -25.83
C ASP A 51 5.04 0.02 -27.28
N PHE A 52 6.06 0.83 -27.53
CA PHE A 52 6.60 1.09 -28.87
C PHE A 52 8.12 0.93 -28.91
N ASP A 53 8.61 0.40 -30.02
CA ASP A 53 10.01 0.45 -30.42
C ASP A 53 10.15 1.52 -31.51
N LEU A 54 10.67 2.67 -31.16
CA LEU A 54 10.73 3.84 -32.02
C LEU A 54 12.19 4.21 -32.35
N PRO A 55 12.43 4.87 -33.50
CA PRO A 55 13.79 5.24 -33.93
C PRO A 55 14.46 6.30 -33.02
N ARG A 56 13.69 7.03 -32.22
CA ARG A 56 14.18 7.99 -31.22
C ARG A 56 13.27 8.06 -30.00
N ASN A 57 13.78 8.65 -28.93
CA ASN A 57 12.95 8.92 -27.75
C ASN A 57 11.90 9.99 -28.03
N LEU A 58 10.73 9.79 -27.43
CA LEU A 58 9.62 10.75 -27.48
C LEU A 58 9.89 11.93 -26.54
N THR A 59 9.44 13.09 -26.97
CA THR A 59 9.47 14.33 -26.19
C THR A 59 8.06 14.72 -25.73
N PRO A 60 7.91 15.66 -24.76
CA PRO A 60 6.60 16.19 -24.39
C PRO A 60 5.82 16.81 -25.56
N GLU A 61 6.52 17.40 -26.53
CA GLU A 61 5.96 17.98 -27.74
C GLU A 61 5.37 16.90 -28.66
N ASP A 62 6.01 15.74 -28.73
CA ASP A 62 5.48 14.59 -29.48
C ASP A 62 4.16 14.12 -28.90
N LEU A 63 4.04 14.03 -27.57
CA LEU A 63 2.78 13.66 -26.91
C LEU A 63 1.64 14.61 -27.28
N ALA A 64 1.91 15.91 -27.33
CA ALA A 64 0.91 16.90 -27.75
C ALA A 64 0.46 16.71 -29.21
N GLN A 65 1.38 16.34 -30.10
CA GLN A 65 1.08 16.07 -31.51
C GLN A 65 0.30 14.77 -31.68
N ILE A 66 0.69 13.72 -30.96
CA ILE A 66 -0.04 12.42 -30.92
C ILE A 66 -1.47 12.67 -30.42
N GLU A 67 -1.64 13.40 -29.33
CA GLU A 67 -2.97 13.72 -28.77
C GLU A 67 -3.83 14.51 -29.76
N LYS A 68 -3.25 15.46 -30.49
CA LYS A 68 -3.95 16.18 -31.56
C LYS A 68 -4.39 15.24 -32.68
N ARG A 69 -3.53 14.29 -33.09
CA ARG A 69 -3.88 13.31 -34.11
C ARG A 69 -4.95 12.32 -33.64
N MET A 70 -4.89 11.86 -32.40
CA MET A 70 -5.94 11.04 -31.79
C MET A 70 -7.32 11.72 -31.89
N ARG A 71 -7.41 13.02 -31.59
CA ARG A 71 -8.67 13.78 -31.73
C ARG A 71 -9.19 13.79 -33.15
N GLN A 72 -8.33 13.85 -34.18
CA GLN A 72 -8.73 13.77 -35.58
C GLN A 72 -9.27 12.39 -35.94
N ILE A 73 -8.63 11.31 -35.50
CA ILE A 73 -9.06 9.93 -35.71
C ILE A 73 -10.44 9.69 -35.07
N ILE A 74 -10.65 10.18 -33.86
CA ILE A 74 -11.95 10.09 -33.17
C ILE A 74 -13.04 10.83 -33.96
N ALA A 75 -12.75 12.03 -34.44
CA ALA A 75 -13.69 12.84 -35.21
C ALA A 75 -14.07 12.23 -36.57
N ALA A 76 -13.21 11.38 -37.13
CA ALA A 76 -13.45 10.71 -38.41
C ALA A 76 -14.50 9.58 -38.33
N ARG A 77 -14.86 9.11 -37.11
CA ARG A 77 -15.97 8.16 -36.85
C ARG A 77 -15.81 6.79 -37.49
N HIS A 78 -14.65 6.16 -37.33
CA HIS A 78 -14.38 4.82 -37.84
C HIS A 78 -14.97 3.74 -36.91
N ASP A 79 -15.48 2.65 -37.54
CA ASP A 79 -15.95 1.47 -36.81
C ASP A 79 -14.77 0.60 -36.34
N PHE A 80 -14.88 0.00 -35.14
CA PHE A 80 -14.00 -1.05 -34.68
C PHE A 80 -14.52 -2.42 -35.15
N VAL A 81 -13.81 -3.05 -36.05
CA VAL A 81 -14.24 -4.31 -36.68
C VAL A 81 -13.35 -5.45 -36.20
N LYS A 82 -13.93 -6.42 -35.48
CA LYS A 82 -13.27 -7.68 -35.11
C LYS A 82 -13.30 -8.66 -36.27
N LYS A 83 -12.15 -9.33 -36.51
CA LYS A 83 -12.04 -10.45 -37.44
C LYS A 83 -11.25 -11.58 -36.79
N VAL A 84 -11.78 -12.80 -36.86
CA VAL A 84 -11.02 -14.01 -36.51
C VAL A 84 -10.23 -14.41 -37.74
N VAL A 85 -8.96 -14.73 -37.55
CA VAL A 85 -8.03 -15.04 -38.63
C VAL A 85 -7.21 -16.29 -38.28
N SER A 86 -6.65 -16.95 -39.31
CA SER A 86 -5.68 -18.01 -39.08
C SER A 86 -4.34 -17.43 -38.62
N ALA A 87 -3.50 -18.27 -37.99
CA ALA A 87 -2.14 -17.86 -37.62
C ALA A 87 -1.33 -17.39 -38.83
N ASP A 88 -1.47 -18.06 -39.97
CA ASP A 88 -0.75 -17.72 -41.20
C ASP A 88 -1.22 -16.38 -41.79
N ASP A 89 -2.54 -16.12 -41.78
CA ASP A 89 -3.08 -14.82 -42.19
C ASP A 89 -2.59 -13.70 -41.26
N ALA A 90 -2.58 -13.96 -39.96
CA ALA A 90 -2.06 -13.02 -38.97
C ALA A 90 -0.58 -12.71 -39.22
N ARG A 91 0.25 -13.72 -39.46
CA ARG A 91 1.67 -13.51 -39.80
C ARG A 91 1.84 -12.66 -41.06
N GLN A 92 1.01 -12.87 -42.06
CA GLN A 92 1.06 -12.06 -43.28
C GLN A 92 0.68 -10.61 -43.03
N ILE A 93 -0.36 -10.37 -42.20
CA ILE A 93 -0.80 -9.01 -41.83
C ILE A 93 0.32 -8.30 -41.06
N PHE A 94 0.93 -8.97 -40.10
CA PHE A 94 1.94 -8.39 -39.19
C PHE A 94 3.39 -8.68 -39.58
N LYS A 95 3.67 -9.01 -40.87
CA LYS A 95 5.02 -9.42 -41.34
C LYS A 95 6.14 -8.44 -40.98
N ASP A 96 5.84 -7.14 -40.87
CA ASP A 96 6.80 -6.08 -40.56
C ASP A 96 6.77 -5.68 -39.06
N GLN A 97 6.06 -6.44 -38.19
CA GLN A 97 5.90 -6.19 -36.78
C GLN A 97 6.44 -7.38 -35.94
N PRO A 98 7.75 -7.41 -35.63
CA PRO A 98 8.39 -8.57 -35.02
C PRO A 98 7.77 -8.98 -33.69
N TYR A 99 7.35 -8.02 -32.85
CA TYR A 99 6.69 -8.31 -31.58
C TYR A 99 5.32 -8.97 -31.76
N LYS A 100 4.56 -8.60 -32.80
CA LYS A 100 3.28 -9.25 -33.14
C LYS A 100 3.50 -10.68 -33.65
N LEU A 101 4.55 -10.92 -34.43
CA LEU A 101 4.89 -12.27 -34.87
C LEU A 101 5.23 -13.19 -33.69
N GLU A 102 6.00 -12.69 -32.72
CA GLU A 102 6.33 -13.43 -31.50
C GLU A 102 5.06 -13.75 -30.66
N LEU A 103 4.12 -12.80 -30.56
CA LEU A 103 2.83 -13.02 -29.88
C LEU A 103 1.98 -14.07 -30.59
N ILE A 104 1.90 -14.04 -31.93
CA ILE A 104 1.16 -15.03 -32.73
C ILE A 104 1.73 -16.43 -32.50
N ASP A 105 3.05 -16.57 -32.49
CA ASP A 105 3.73 -17.85 -32.25
C ASP A 105 3.45 -18.37 -30.83
N GLY A 106 3.38 -17.47 -29.83
CA GLY A 106 2.99 -17.81 -28.48
C GLY A 106 1.55 -18.29 -28.37
N LEU A 107 0.60 -17.56 -28.99
CA LEU A 107 -0.82 -17.92 -29.02
C LEU A 107 -1.05 -19.24 -29.77
N GLU A 108 -0.33 -19.49 -30.85
CA GLU A 108 -0.44 -20.74 -31.60
C GLU A 108 0.07 -21.97 -30.83
N LYS A 109 1.16 -21.81 -30.07
CA LYS A 109 1.65 -22.87 -29.16
C LYS A 109 0.72 -23.13 -27.99
N GLY A 110 -0.08 -22.13 -27.59
CA GLY A 110 -0.94 -22.17 -26.43
C GLY A 110 -0.20 -21.97 -25.12
N GLY A 111 -0.94 -21.88 -24.02
CA GLY A 111 -0.40 -21.77 -22.67
C GLY A 111 -0.39 -20.37 -22.08
N GLN A 112 -0.26 -19.32 -22.89
CA GLN A 112 -0.31 -17.92 -22.44
C GLN A 112 -1.08 -17.05 -23.43
N ASP A 113 -1.72 -15.99 -22.90
CA ASP A 113 -2.34 -14.94 -23.72
C ASP A 113 -1.31 -13.90 -24.21
N GLU A 114 -1.79 -12.91 -24.95
CA GLU A 114 -0.95 -11.80 -25.47
C GLU A 114 -0.34 -10.94 -24.34
N TYR A 115 -0.82 -11.04 -23.12
CA TYR A 115 -0.30 -10.35 -21.94
C TYR A 115 0.62 -11.24 -21.08
N GLY A 116 0.77 -12.54 -21.44
CA GLY A 116 1.57 -13.51 -20.70
C GLY A 116 0.83 -14.26 -19.61
N ASN A 117 -0.49 -14.11 -19.50
CA ASN A 117 -1.29 -14.83 -18.52
C ASN A 117 -1.50 -16.28 -18.96
N PRO A 118 -1.44 -17.28 -18.04
CA PRO A 118 -1.67 -18.67 -18.39
C PRO A 118 -3.11 -18.91 -18.85
N LEU A 119 -3.25 -19.68 -19.94
CA LEU A 119 -4.54 -20.06 -20.52
C LEU A 119 -4.76 -21.58 -20.37
N GLN A 120 -6.02 -21.96 -20.10
CA GLN A 120 -6.44 -23.36 -20.03
C GLN A 120 -6.70 -23.97 -21.42
N GLU A 121 -7.08 -23.15 -22.39
CA GLU A 121 -7.39 -23.55 -23.76
C GLU A 121 -6.63 -22.67 -24.77
N LYS A 122 -6.39 -23.18 -25.99
CA LYS A 122 -5.77 -22.42 -27.07
C LYS A 122 -6.70 -21.27 -27.49
N PRO A 123 -6.27 -20.02 -27.40
CA PRO A 123 -7.11 -18.89 -27.74
C PRO A 123 -7.33 -18.76 -29.25
N GLU A 124 -8.46 -18.19 -29.60
CA GLU A 124 -8.78 -17.76 -30.96
C GLU A 124 -7.90 -16.56 -31.33
N ILE A 125 -7.24 -16.62 -32.48
CA ILE A 125 -6.46 -15.48 -32.99
C ILE A 125 -7.42 -14.50 -33.64
N SER A 126 -7.49 -13.31 -33.11
CA SER A 126 -8.36 -12.24 -33.66
C SER A 126 -7.60 -10.92 -33.80
N ILE A 127 -8.06 -10.14 -34.75
CA ILE A 127 -7.59 -8.78 -35.01
C ILE A 127 -8.73 -7.79 -34.88
N TYR A 128 -8.42 -6.57 -34.50
CA TYR A 128 -9.31 -5.43 -34.60
C TYR A 128 -8.76 -4.41 -35.57
N GLN A 129 -9.64 -3.91 -36.42
CA GLN A 129 -9.33 -2.87 -37.39
C GLN A 129 -10.23 -1.66 -37.15
N HIS A 130 -9.63 -0.47 -37.15
CA HIS A 130 -10.32 0.80 -37.31
C HIS A 130 -9.50 1.66 -38.28
N ASP A 131 -10.16 2.32 -39.21
CA ASP A 131 -9.49 3.06 -40.27
C ASP A 131 -8.38 2.21 -40.95
N VAL A 132 -7.17 2.73 -41.03
CA VAL A 132 -6.00 2.05 -41.61
C VAL A 132 -5.23 1.19 -40.61
N PHE A 133 -5.53 1.30 -39.32
CA PHE A 133 -4.80 0.61 -38.26
C PHE A 133 -5.40 -0.76 -37.96
N VAL A 134 -4.55 -1.77 -37.92
CA VAL A 134 -4.91 -3.14 -37.57
C VAL A 134 -4.05 -3.58 -36.38
N ASP A 135 -4.69 -4.21 -35.38
CA ASP A 135 -3.99 -4.75 -34.23
C ASP A 135 -4.38 -6.19 -33.92
N LEU A 136 -3.42 -6.98 -33.41
CA LEU A 136 -3.65 -8.31 -32.84
C LEU A 136 -4.29 -8.12 -31.47
N CYS A 137 -5.58 -8.45 -31.32
CA CYS A 137 -6.34 -8.11 -30.13
C CYS A 137 -7.62 -8.94 -30.00
N ARG A 138 -7.98 -9.31 -28.77
CA ARG A 138 -9.26 -10.00 -28.46
C ARG A 138 -10.41 -9.05 -28.17
N GLY A 139 -10.13 -7.79 -27.86
CA GLY A 139 -11.10 -6.82 -27.40
C GLY A 139 -11.42 -6.97 -25.91
N PRO A 140 -12.58 -6.43 -25.44
CA PRO A 140 -13.57 -5.70 -26.21
C PRO A 140 -13.18 -4.24 -26.51
N HIS A 141 -13.80 -3.67 -27.54
CA HIS A 141 -13.68 -2.26 -27.93
C HIS A 141 -15.05 -1.59 -27.98
N VAL A 142 -15.07 -0.26 -28.08
CA VAL A 142 -16.27 0.47 -28.46
C VAL A 142 -16.66 0.15 -29.90
N ALA A 143 -17.93 0.38 -30.27
CA ALA A 143 -18.40 0.09 -31.63
C ALA A 143 -17.79 1.04 -32.67
N ASN A 144 -17.64 2.31 -32.32
CA ASN A 144 -17.16 3.35 -33.24
C ASN A 144 -16.27 4.34 -32.48
N THR A 145 -15.26 4.94 -33.13
CA THR A 145 -14.37 5.91 -32.50
C THR A 145 -15.11 7.12 -31.94
N ARG A 146 -16.29 7.49 -32.49
CA ARG A 146 -17.17 8.56 -31.96
C ARG A 146 -17.68 8.32 -30.54
N ASP A 147 -17.64 7.06 -30.07
CA ASP A 147 -18.07 6.71 -28.71
C ASP A 147 -17.05 7.15 -27.66
N LEU A 148 -15.88 7.60 -28.11
CA LEU A 148 -14.86 8.26 -27.31
C LEU A 148 -15.04 9.78 -27.32
N ARG A 149 -14.76 10.40 -26.19
CA ARG A 149 -14.81 11.86 -26.03
C ARG A 149 -13.40 12.44 -26.13
N PRO A 150 -13.06 13.20 -27.20
CA PRO A 150 -11.72 13.79 -27.37
C PRO A 150 -11.30 14.71 -26.21
N ASP A 151 -12.27 15.35 -25.55
CA ASP A 151 -12.08 16.23 -24.39
C ASP A 151 -11.95 15.46 -23.06
N ALA A 152 -12.15 14.15 -23.08
CA ALA A 152 -12.05 13.26 -21.92
C ALA A 152 -10.85 12.29 -22.02
N ILE A 153 -9.91 12.53 -22.94
CA ILE A 153 -8.69 11.73 -23.12
C ILE A 153 -7.46 12.62 -22.92
N LYS A 154 -6.44 12.08 -22.22
CA LYS A 154 -5.18 12.77 -21.99
C LYS A 154 -4.01 11.79 -22.05
N LEU A 155 -2.94 12.12 -22.78
CA LEU A 155 -1.67 11.43 -22.67
C LEU A 155 -0.89 11.97 -21.47
N MET A 156 -0.36 11.10 -20.63
CA MET A 156 0.16 11.45 -19.32
C MET A 156 1.69 11.53 -19.28
N SER A 157 2.36 10.50 -19.76
CA SER A 157 3.83 10.38 -19.67
C SER A 157 4.38 9.31 -20.61
N VAL A 158 5.71 9.34 -20.78
CA VAL A 158 6.48 8.28 -21.41
C VAL A 158 7.43 7.68 -20.38
N ALA A 159 7.58 6.37 -20.37
CA ALA A 159 8.57 5.66 -19.56
C ALA A 159 9.24 4.54 -20.37
N GLY A 160 10.43 4.10 -19.93
CA GLY A 160 11.03 2.87 -20.44
C GLY A 160 10.31 1.64 -19.86
N ALA A 161 10.13 0.62 -20.69
CA ALA A 161 9.61 -0.67 -20.27
C ALA A 161 10.31 -1.78 -21.03
N TYR A 162 10.83 -2.80 -20.33
CA TYR A 162 11.43 -3.95 -21.01
C TYR A 162 10.34 -4.83 -21.60
N TRP A 163 10.59 -5.31 -22.84
CA TRP A 163 9.67 -6.26 -23.47
C TRP A 163 9.44 -7.49 -22.58
N ARG A 164 8.17 -7.82 -22.33
CA ARG A 164 7.72 -8.88 -21.40
C ARG A 164 8.23 -8.73 -19.95
N GLY A 165 8.64 -7.52 -19.55
CA GLY A 165 9.11 -7.28 -18.18
C GLY A 165 10.49 -7.89 -17.86
N ASP A 166 11.20 -8.42 -18.84
CA ASP A 166 12.52 -9.01 -18.67
C ASP A 166 13.61 -7.99 -19.05
N GLU A 167 14.49 -7.67 -18.10
CA GLU A 167 15.59 -6.71 -18.27
C GLU A 167 16.63 -7.11 -19.32
N HIS A 168 16.65 -8.37 -19.74
CA HIS A 168 17.49 -8.87 -20.81
C HIS A 168 16.93 -8.58 -22.22
N ASN A 169 15.65 -8.23 -22.31
CA ASN A 169 14.98 -7.86 -23.55
C ASN A 169 15.16 -6.38 -23.86
N LYS A 170 14.78 -6.01 -25.10
CA LYS A 170 14.87 -4.62 -25.56
C LYS A 170 14.00 -3.70 -24.71
N MET A 171 14.56 -2.55 -24.34
CA MET A 171 13.80 -1.48 -23.69
C MET A 171 12.96 -0.74 -24.73
N LEU A 172 11.66 -0.70 -24.50
CA LEU A 172 10.64 -0.04 -25.30
C LEU A 172 10.23 1.28 -24.67
N GLN A 173 9.53 2.12 -25.43
CA GLN A 173 8.92 3.33 -24.91
C GLN A 173 7.43 3.08 -24.64
N ARG A 174 7.03 3.18 -23.39
CA ARG A 174 5.64 3.05 -22.94
C ARG A 174 5.01 4.40 -22.81
N ILE A 175 3.96 4.65 -23.61
CA ILE A 175 3.13 5.86 -23.47
C ILE A 175 1.95 5.53 -22.58
N TYR A 176 1.79 6.29 -21.49
CA TYR A 176 0.62 6.22 -20.63
C TYR A 176 -0.40 7.26 -21.02
N GLY A 177 -1.67 6.85 -21.05
CA GLY A 177 -2.80 7.74 -21.26
C GLY A 177 -3.95 7.42 -20.31
N THR A 178 -4.91 8.33 -20.22
CA THR A 178 -6.15 8.12 -19.48
C THR A 178 -7.35 8.52 -20.33
N ALA A 179 -8.47 7.80 -20.18
CA ALA A 179 -9.73 8.09 -20.86
C ALA A 179 -10.90 7.92 -19.91
N TRP A 180 -11.85 8.83 -19.99
CA TRP A 180 -13.01 8.96 -19.11
C TRP A 180 -14.29 9.17 -19.92
N GLU A 181 -15.45 8.96 -19.32
CA GLU A 181 -16.73 9.10 -20.00
C GLU A 181 -17.04 10.56 -20.38
N ASN A 182 -16.50 11.51 -19.63
CA ASN A 182 -16.68 12.94 -19.88
C ASN A 182 -15.50 13.78 -19.37
N ALA A 183 -15.43 15.03 -19.84
CA ALA A 183 -14.36 15.96 -19.49
C ALA A 183 -14.30 16.32 -18.00
N GLN A 184 -15.45 16.27 -17.28
CA GLN A 184 -15.46 16.55 -15.85
C GLN A 184 -14.74 15.44 -15.06
N GLN A 185 -15.01 14.16 -15.37
CA GLN A 185 -14.31 13.03 -14.77
C GLN A 185 -12.80 13.09 -15.03
N LEU A 186 -12.37 13.45 -16.26
CA LEU A 186 -10.96 13.66 -16.57
C LEU A 186 -10.37 14.78 -15.72
N LYS A 187 -11.06 15.92 -15.61
CA LYS A 187 -10.61 17.06 -14.81
C LYS A 187 -10.45 16.67 -13.33
N ASP A 188 -11.43 15.98 -12.78
CA ASP A 188 -11.42 15.53 -11.39
C ASP A 188 -10.25 14.55 -11.14
N HIS A 189 -10.02 13.62 -12.07
CA HIS A 189 -8.87 12.72 -12.01
C HIS A 189 -7.53 13.46 -12.07
N LEU A 190 -7.37 14.45 -12.96
CA LEU A 190 -6.15 15.24 -13.04
C LEU A 190 -5.91 16.07 -11.76
N VAL A 191 -6.96 16.65 -11.18
CA VAL A 191 -6.88 17.34 -9.88
C VAL A 191 -6.46 16.36 -8.79
N GLN A 192 -7.05 15.16 -8.75
CA GLN A 192 -6.67 14.11 -7.80
C GLN A 192 -5.20 13.72 -7.94
N LEU A 193 -4.69 13.57 -9.17
CA LEU A 193 -3.27 13.25 -9.41
C LEU A 193 -2.33 14.38 -8.96
N GLU A 194 -2.69 15.65 -9.19
CA GLU A 194 -1.90 16.78 -8.70
C GLU A 194 -1.90 16.87 -7.17
N GLU A 195 -3.03 16.64 -6.53
CA GLU A 195 -3.10 16.55 -5.06
C GLU A 195 -2.28 15.36 -4.53
N ALA A 196 -2.33 14.22 -5.22
CA ALA A 196 -1.54 13.06 -4.88
C ALA A 196 -0.02 13.35 -4.93
N LYS A 197 0.45 14.04 -5.98
CA LYS A 197 1.86 14.46 -6.08
C LYS A 197 2.29 15.37 -4.93
N LYS A 198 1.41 16.25 -4.47
CA LYS A 198 1.69 17.15 -3.34
C LYS A 198 1.77 16.38 -2.01
N ARG A 199 1.03 15.27 -1.89
CA ARG A 199 0.93 14.46 -0.69
C ARG A 199 1.85 13.22 -0.69
N ASP A 200 2.56 12.96 -1.79
CA ASP A 200 3.46 11.79 -1.91
C ASP A 200 4.37 11.69 -0.68
N HIS A 201 4.29 10.55 0.02
CA HIS A 201 5.03 10.32 1.26
C HIS A 201 6.55 10.41 1.07
N ARG A 202 7.07 10.10 -0.12
CA ARG A 202 8.51 10.18 -0.44
C ARG A 202 8.98 11.64 -0.46
N LYS A 203 8.14 12.54 -1.02
CA LYS A 203 8.40 13.97 -1.05
C LYS A 203 8.24 14.59 0.33
N LEU A 204 7.05 14.44 0.93
CA LEU A 204 6.75 15.02 2.24
C LEU A 204 7.62 14.43 3.34
N GLY A 205 7.92 13.13 3.30
CA GLY A 205 8.80 12.48 4.27
C GLY A 205 10.20 13.09 4.30
N LYS A 206 10.74 13.43 3.11
CA LYS A 206 12.02 14.14 2.99
C LYS A 206 11.91 15.61 3.45
N GLU A 207 10.87 16.34 3.01
CA GLU A 207 10.65 17.75 3.37
C GLU A 207 10.42 17.94 4.88
N LEU A 208 9.78 16.97 5.54
CA LEU A 208 9.50 16.96 6.98
C LEU A 208 10.58 16.22 7.80
N GLU A 209 11.67 15.81 7.16
CA GLU A 209 12.81 15.12 7.81
C GLU A 209 12.39 13.87 8.59
N ILE A 210 11.39 13.11 8.06
CA ILE A 210 10.86 11.92 8.72
C ILE A 210 11.73 10.70 8.38
N PHE A 211 12.01 10.48 7.08
CA PHE A 211 12.82 9.36 6.64
C PHE A 211 13.58 9.67 5.34
N PHE A 212 14.59 8.86 5.06
CA PHE A 212 15.36 8.90 3.82
C PHE A 212 15.92 7.51 3.50
N PHE A 213 16.39 7.34 2.26
CA PHE A 213 17.14 6.18 1.82
C PHE A 213 18.57 6.61 1.50
N ASP A 214 19.52 5.74 1.78
CA ASP A 214 20.93 5.94 1.53
C ASP A 214 21.47 4.82 0.63
N GLU A 215 22.36 5.16 -0.31
CA GLU A 215 22.90 4.19 -1.28
C GLU A 215 23.81 3.16 -0.60
N GLU A 216 24.56 3.54 0.41
CA GLU A 216 25.44 2.62 1.15
C GLU A 216 24.66 1.67 2.06
N VAL A 217 23.49 2.10 2.57
CA VAL A 217 22.58 1.24 3.34
C VAL A 217 21.83 0.29 2.42
N GLY A 218 21.41 0.78 1.25
CA GLY A 218 20.79 -0.02 0.20
C GLY A 218 19.29 0.23 -0.01
N PRO A 219 18.77 -0.17 -1.17
CA PRO A 219 17.39 0.08 -1.55
C PRO A 219 16.40 -0.73 -0.70
N GLY A 220 15.29 -0.09 -0.32
CA GLY A 220 14.25 -0.72 0.50
C GLY A 220 14.59 -0.83 1.99
N LEU A 221 15.64 -0.17 2.46
CA LEU A 221 16.08 -0.10 3.84
C LEU A 221 15.97 1.36 4.34
N PRO A 222 14.78 1.80 4.81
CA PRO A 222 14.56 3.18 5.21
C PRO A 222 15.31 3.52 6.50
N LEU A 223 15.91 4.72 6.54
CA LEU A 223 16.42 5.35 7.73
C LEU A 223 15.40 6.37 8.24
N PHE A 224 14.92 6.20 9.46
CA PHE A 224 14.10 7.20 10.12
C PHE A 224 14.99 8.24 10.79
N GLY A 225 14.79 9.52 10.44
CA GLY A 225 15.41 10.63 11.12
C GLY A 225 14.80 10.88 12.50
N PRO A 226 15.26 11.91 13.27
CA PRO A 226 14.69 12.21 14.59
C PRO A 226 13.18 12.40 14.59
N ASN A 227 12.62 13.05 13.56
CA ASN A 227 11.18 13.22 13.43
C ASN A 227 10.44 11.89 13.18
N GLY A 228 11.02 11.01 12.40
CA GLY A 228 10.48 9.68 12.16
C GLY A 228 10.57 8.79 13.39
N GLY A 229 11.68 8.87 14.15
CA GLY A 229 11.85 8.15 15.40
C GLY A 229 10.74 8.47 16.41
N VAL A 230 10.38 9.74 16.54
CA VAL A 230 9.23 10.14 17.38
C VAL A 230 7.93 9.49 16.92
N MET A 231 7.67 9.45 15.62
CA MET A 231 6.44 8.83 15.10
C MET A 231 6.41 7.32 15.38
N VAL A 232 7.55 6.63 15.20
CA VAL A 232 7.70 5.21 15.55
C VAL A 232 7.39 4.97 17.02
N GLU A 233 7.99 5.75 17.94
CA GLU A 233 7.78 5.63 19.39
C GLU A 233 6.31 5.87 19.79
N GLU A 234 5.65 6.89 19.23
CA GLU A 234 4.24 7.19 19.53
C GLU A 234 3.28 6.10 19.01
N LEU A 235 3.56 5.51 17.85
CA LEU A 235 2.78 4.39 17.31
C LEU A 235 3.01 3.12 18.13
N GLU A 236 4.24 2.83 18.53
CA GLU A 236 4.50 1.72 19.44
C GLU A 236 3.82 1.89 20.79
N LYS A 237 3.88 3.09 21.36
CA LYS A 237 3.19 3.41 22.62
C LYS A 237 1.69 3.20 22.50
N LEU A 238 1.07 3.69 21.41
CA LEU A 238 -0.36 3.47 21.12
C LEU A 238 -0.69 1.98 21.10
N ALA A 239 0.09 1.18 20.35
CA ALA A 239 -0.13 -0.25 20.24
C ALA A 239 0.05 -0.97 21.59
N LYS A 240 1.17 -0.73 22.27
CA LYS A 240 1.50 -1.36 23.56
C LYS A 240 0.42 -1.10 24.62
N GLU A 241 -0.01 0.16 24.78
CA GLU A 241 -1.08 0.53 25.72
C GLU A 241 -2.44 -0.10 25.37
N THR A 242 -2.72 -0.23 24.08
CA THR A 242 -4.00 -0.81 23.62
C THR A 242 -4.00 -2.33 23.80
N GLU A 243 -2.90 -2.99 23.47
CA GLU A 243 -2.70 -4.43 23.59
C GLU A 243 -2.66 -4.87 25.05
N GLU A 244 -1.98 -4.14 25.91
CA GLU A 244 -1.95 -4.42 27.37
C GLU A 244 -3.36 -4.41 27.96
N LYS A 245 -4.16 -3.39 27.65
CA LYS A 245 -5.58 -3.30 28.06
C LYS A 245 -6.45 -4.44 27.51
N ALA A 246 -6.08 -5.01 26.36
CA ALA A 246 -6.75 -6.14 25.75
C ALA A 246 -6.16 -7.50 26.18
N GLY A 247 -5.23 -7.54 27.14
CA GLY A 247 -4.66 -8.75 27.71
C GLY A 247 -3.64 -9.47 26.81
N TYR A 248 -2.98 -8.73 25.91
CA TYR A 248 -1.86 -9.29 25.14
C TYR A 248 -0.58 -9.38 25.99
N LEU A 249 0.19 -10.42 25.77
CA LEU A 249 1.47 -10.68 26.40
C LEU A 249 2.60 -10.29 25.45
N ARG A 250 3.48 -9.40 25.92
CA ARG A 250 4.62 -8.96 25.11
C ARG A 250 5.70 -10.02 25.05
N VAL A 251 6.17 -10.31 23.83
CA VAL A 251 7.34 -11.15 23.57
C VAL A 251 8.38 -10.38 22.74
N VAL A 252 9.61 -10.86 22.74
CA VAL A 252 10.70 -10.35 21.91
C VAL A 252 11.45 -11.55 21.34
N THR A 253 11.63 -11.60 20.04
CA THR A 253 12.25 -12.72 19.34
C THR A 253 13.47 -12.31 18.54
N PRO A 254 14.46 -13.20 18.35
CA PRO A 254 15.67 -12.88 17.60
C PRO A 254 15.36 -12.69 16.09
N HIS A 255 16.24 -11.95 15.41
CA HIS A 255 16.11 -11.69 13.97
C HIS A 255 16.59 -12.87 13.11
N LEU A 256 17.41 -13.75 13.69
CA LEU A 256 18.04 -14.88 13.00
C LEU A 256 17.56 -16.20 13.55
N ALA A 257 17.39 -17.19 12.69
CA ALA A 257 17.18 -18.58 13.09
C ALA A 257 17.85 -19.54 12.13
N LYS A 258 18.04 -20.78 12.60
CA LYS A 258 18.55 -21.87 11.77
C LYS A 258 17.54 -22.26 10.70
N GLU A 259 18.05 -22.78 9.59
CA GLU A 259 17.26 -23.31 8.45
C GLU A 259 16.14 -24.25 8.90
N ASP A 260 16.42 -25.11 9.89
CA ASP A 260 15.48 -26.11 10.41
C ASP A 260 14.15 -25.49 10.88
N LEU A 261 14.17 -24.29 11.45
CA LEU A 261 12.95 -23.61 11.88
C LEU A 261 12.04 -23.25 10.68
N PHE A 262 12.66 -22.83 9.58
CA PHE A 262 11.93 -22.43 8.38
C PHE A 262 11.49 -23.62 7.51
N LEU A 263 12.21 -24.73 7.55
CA LEU A 263 11.78 -26.03 7.02
C LEU A 263 10.58 -26.56 7.82
N HIS A 264 10.67 -26.51 9.16
CA HIS A 264 9.61 -26.95 10.06
C HIS A 264 8.30 -26.18 9.83
N SER A 265 8.37 -24.85 9.75
CA SER A 265 7.22 -23.98 9.52
C SER A 265 6.68 -24.03 8.08
N GLY A 266 7.42 -24.59 7.13
CA GLY A 266 7.07 -24.61 5.71
C GLY A 266 7.34 -23.30 4.96
N HIS A 267 8.01 -22.32 5.56
CA HIS A 267 8.50 -21.15 4.82
C HIS A 267 9.49 -21.58 3.73
N LEU A 268 10.29 -22.57 4.02
CA LEU A 268 11.05 -23.30 3.00
C LEU A 268 10.32 -24.61 2.67
N PRO A 269 9.95 -24.89 1.39
CA PRO A 269 10.25 -24.11 0.18
C PRO A 269 9.20 -23.05 -0.23
N TYR A 270 8.01 -22.98 0.41
CA TYR A 270 6.84 -22.23 -0.10
C TYR A 270 7.02 -20.70 -0.15
N TYR A 271 7.96 -20.17 0.63
CA TYR A 271 8.22 -18.72 0.72
C TYR A 271 9.67 -18.35 0.38
N ALA A 272 10.44 -19.29 -0.17
CA ALA A 272 11.88 -19.16 -0.41
C ALA A 272 12.26 -17.94 -1.27
N GLU A 273 11.45 -17.62 -2.29
CA GLU A 273 11.69 -16.47 -3.18
C GLU A 273 11.64 -15.11 -2.48
N SER A 274 10.92 -15.03 -1.36
CA SER A 274 10.80 -13.81 -0.54
C SER A 274 11.77 -13.79 0.64
N MET A 275 12.60 -14.80 0.81
CA MET A 275 13.60 -14.87 1.87
C MET A 275 14.97 -14.41 1.37
N TYR A 276 15.70 -13.68 2.23
CA TYR A 276 17.12 -13.42 1.95
C TYR A 276 17.91 -14.72 1.90
N PRO A 277 18.99 -14.79 1.10
CA PRO A 277 19.89 -15.94 1.10
C PRO A 277 20.43 -16.25 2.50
N PRO A 278 20.69 -17.52 2.83
CA PRO A 278 21.22 -17.88 4.13
C PRO A 278 22.64 -17.36 4.33
N MET A 279 22.96 -17.06 5.60
CA MET A 279 24.31 -16.88 6.09
C MET A 279 24.82 -18.21 6.63
N GLU A 280 26.03 -18.59 6.28
CA GLU A 280 26.66 -19.80 6.82
C GLU A 280 27.58 -19.45 7.99
N LEU A 281 27.34 -20.07 9.13
CA LEU A 281 28.17 -19.96 10.32
C LEU A 281 28.50 -21.37 10.82
N GLU A 282 29.77 -21.71 10.85
CA GLU A 282 30.27 -23.02 11.33
C GLU A 282 29.59 -24.22 10.63
N GLY A 283 29.32 -24.10 9.34
CA GLY A 283 28.64 -25.12 8.55
C GLY A 283 27.11 -25.22 8.78
N VAL A 284 26.52 -24.28 9.55
CA VAL A 284 25.09 -24.19 9.79
C VAL A 284 24.52 -22.98 9.06
N LYS A 285 23.41 -23.16 8.34
CA LYS A 285 22.71 -22.06 7.67
C LYS A 285 21.76 -21.35 8.61
N TYR A 286 21.87 -20.03 8.62
CA TYR A 286 20.98 -19.11 9.31
C TYR A 286 20.30 -18.17 8.31
N TYR A 287 19.04 -17.88 8.56
CA TYR A 287 18.25 -16.93 7.77
C TYR A 287 17.80 -15.77 8.66
N VAL A 288 17.71 -14.57 8.11
CA VAL A 288 16.91 -13.50 8.72
C VAL A 288 15.44 -13.86 8.60
N LYS A 289 14.65 -13.61 9.63
CA LYS A 289 13.24 -14.00 9.66
C LYS A 289 12.41 -13.18 8.69
N PRO A 290 11.59 -13.80 7.82
CA PRO A 290 10.63 -13.11 6.95
C PRO A 290 9.30 -12.81 7.66
N MET A 291 9.03 -13.51 8.77
CA MET A 291 7.83 -13.44 9.60
C MET A 291 8.13 -13.85 11.06
N ASN A 292 7.30 -13.36 11.98
CA ASN A 292 7.45 -13.64 13.43
C ASN A 292 6.82 -14.98 13.86
N CYS A 293 5.86 -15.52 13.11
CA CYS A 293 5.06 -16.68 13.50
C CYS A 293 5.87 -17.91 13.95
N PRO A 294 6.95 -18.37 13.29
CA PRO A 294 7.69 -19.54 13.75
C PRO A 294 8.29 -19.39 15.15
N MET A 295 8.72 -18.15 15.47
CA MET A 295 9.26 -17.82 16.80
C MET A 295 8.17 -17.85 17.86
N HIS A 296 6.99 -17.25 17.59
CA HIS A 296 5.86 -17.24 18.53
C HIS A 296 5.34 -18.65 18.79
N HIS A 297 5.34 -19.52 17.79
CA HIS A 297 5.00 -20.95 17.98
C HIS A 297 5.98 -21.62 18.95
N LYS A 298 7.27 -21.34 18.87
CA LYS A 298 8.25 -21.84 19.85
C LYS A 298 8.02 -21.26 21.25
N VAL A 299 7.62 -20.00 21.37
CA VAL A 299 7.26 -19.39 22.67
C VAL A 299 6.01 -20.04 23.24
N PHE A 300 4.96 -20.28 22.47
CA PHE A 300 3.78 -21.01 22.92
C PHE A 300 4.12 -22.42 23.39
N GLY A 301 4.87 -23.17 22.59
CA GLY A 301 5.27 -24.55 22.86
C GLY A 301 6.35 -24.71 23.93
N SER A 302 6.85 -23.63 24.54
CA SER A 302 7.94 -23.69 25.55
C SER A 302 7.54 -24.37 26.86
N ARG A 303 6.25 -24.56 27.12
CA ARG A 303 5.68 -25.26 28.28
C ARG A 303 4.33 -25.88 27.95
N PRO A 304 3.87 -26.91 28.71
CA PRO A 304 2.53 -27.47 28.58
C PRO A 304 1.45 -26.40 28.78
N ARG A 305 0.34 -26.52 28.02
CA ARG A 305 -0.79 -25.60 28.07
C ARG A 305 -2.08 -26.36 28.38
N SER A 306 -3.03 -25.66 28.99
CA SER A 306 -4.39 -26.15 29.22
C SER A 306 -5.42 -25.15 28.69
N TYR A 307 -6.68 -25.58 28.60
CA TYR A 307 -7.80 -24.72 28.23
C TYR A 307 -7.95 -23.46 29.13
N ARG A 308 -7.40 -23.50 30.36
CA ARG A 308 -7.41 -22.37 31.29
C ARG A 308 -6.40 -21.30 30.92
N ASP A 309 -5.36 -21.67 30.16
CA ASP A 309 -4.36 -20.73 29.69
C ASP A 309 -4.83 -19.96 28.43
N LEU A 310 -5.83 -20.54 27.71
CA LEU A 310 -6.35 -19.95 26.47
C LEU A 310 -7.48 -18.94 26.75
N PRO A 311 -7.61 -17.87 25.96
CA PRO A 311 -6.77 -17.52 24.82
C PRO A 311 -5.40 -16.95 25.23
N ILE A 312 -4.32 -17.34 24.53
CA ILE A 312 -3.00 -16.74 24.69
C ILE A 312 -2.75 -15.82 23.52
N ARG A 313 -2.49 -14.53 23.81
CA ARG A 313 -2.25 -13.48 22.80
C ARG A 313 -0.82 -12.99 22.94
N LEU A 314 0.11 -13.48 22.08
CA LEU A 314 1.50 -13.07 22.04
C LEU A 314 1.68 -11.93 21.06
N ALA A 315 2.21 -10.78 21.49
CA ALA A 315 2.38 -9.58 20.67
C ALA A 315 3.83 -9.10 20.64
N GLU A 316 4.27 -8.66 19.47
CA GLU A 316 5.60 -8.12 19.23
C GLU A 316 5.56 -7.00 18.17
N TYR A 317 6.38 -5.96 18.36
CA TYR A 317 6.87 -5.20 17.21
C TYR A 317 8.11 -5.93 16.68
N GLY A 318 7.86 -6.87 15.76
CA GLY A 318 8.89 -7.73 15.21
C GLY A 318 9.52 -7.13 13.96
N THR A 319 10.85 -7.19 13.86
CA THR A 319 11.55 -6.81 12.63
C THR A 319 11.63 -8.02 11.72
N ASP A 320 11.05 -7.91 10.54
CA ASP A 320 11.06 -8.91 9.49
C ASP A 320 11.83 -8.41 8.26
N TYR A 321 12.42 -9.35 7.50
CA TYR A 321 13.23 -9.05 6.32
C TYR A 321 12.70 -9.81 5.11
N ARG A 322 12.36 -9.09 4.03
CA ARG A 322 11.82 -9.68 2.80
C ARG A 322 12.67 -9.30 1.61
N TYR A 323 13.05 -10.29 0.81
CA TYR A 323 13.79 -10.10 -0.43
C TYR A 323 12.84 -9.60 -1.53
N GLU A 324 12.43 -8.33 -1.43
CA GLU A 324 11.62 -7.68 -2.44
C GLU A 324 12.48 -7.32 -3.67
N LYS A 325 11.96 -7.58 -4.88
CA LYS A 325 12.66 -7.21 -6.12
C LYS A 325 12.76 -5.69 -6.25
N SER A 326 13.85 -5.19 -6.82
CA SER A 326 14.10 -3.74 -6.91
C SER A 326 12.98 -2.97 -7.63
N GLY A 327 12.36 -3.55 -8.67
CA GLY A 327 11.25 -2.95 -9.39
C GLY A 327 9.92 -2.87 -8.61
N GLU A 328 9.82 -3.55 -7.47
CA GLU A 328 8.63 -3.58 -6.64
C GLU A 328 8.70 -2.61 -5.47
N LEU A 329 9.88 -2.09 -5.14
CA LEU A 329 10.10 -1.17 -4.04
C LEU A 329 9.37 0.16 -4.28
N PHE A 330 8.68 0.66 -3.26
CA PHE A 330 7.92 1.89 -3.37
C PHE A 330 7.90 2.70 -2.07
N GLY A 331 8.91 3.55 -1.89
CA GLY A 331 9.06 4.38 -0.69
C GLY A 331 8.92 3.54 0.59
N LEU A 332 8.11 4.00 1.54
CA LEU A 332 7.78 3.26 2.76
C LEU A 332 6.69 2.18 2.56
N MET A 333 5.97 2.19 1.43
CA MET A 333 4.85 1.27 1.21
C MET A 333 5.32 -0.16 0.92
N ARG A 334 6.50 -0.33 0.32
CA ARG A 334 7.10 -1.64 0.05
C ARG A 334 8.61 -1.58 0.26
N VAL A 335 9.07 -2.20 1.34
CA VAL A 335 10.44 -2.14 1.87
C VAL A 335 11.00 -3.54 2.07
N ARG A 336 12.31 -3.65 2.30
CA ARG A 336 13.02 -4.91 2.56
C ARG A 336 13.24 -5.21 4.04
N SER A 337 13.27 -4.19 4.89
CA SER A 337 13.27 -4.30 6.35
C SER A 337 12.02 -3.61 6.87
N LEU A 338 11.24 -4.29 7.68
CA LEU A 338 9.95 -3.82 8.15
C LEU A 338 9.72 -4.18 9.62
N HIS A 339 9.08 -3.27 10.36
CA HIS A 339 8.75 -3.43 11.77
C HIS A 339 7.25 -3.64 11.91
N MET A 340 6.83 -4.87 12.12
CA MET A 340 5.42 -5.25 12.10
C MET A 340 4.81 -5.23 13.50
N ASN A 341 3.63 -4.59 13.64
CA ASN A 341 2.77 -4.72 14.81
C ASN A 341 2.06 -6.08 14.78
N ASP A 342 2.79 -7.13 15.10
CA ASP A 342 2.36 -8.50 14.92
C ASP A 342 1.88 -9.13 16.23
N ALA A 343 0.90 -10.01 16.14
CA ALA A 343 0.56 -10.91 17.24
C ALA A 343 -0.06 -12.21 16.75
N HIS A 344 0.10 -13.24 17.59
CA HIS A 344 -0.42 -14.58 17.38
C HIS A 344 -1.30 -14.95 18.57
N LEU A 345 -2.58 -15.20 18.29
CA LEU A 345 -3.58 -15.56 19.28
C LEU A 345 -3.85 -17.06 19.17
N TYR A 346 -3.52 -17.80 20.20
CA TYR A 346 -3.78 -19.23 20.29
C TYR A 346 -5.10 -19.44 21.01
N VAL A 347 -6.05 -20.07 20.32
CA VAL A 347 -7.44 -20.16 20.77
C VAL A 347 -7.98 -21.58 20.59
N SER A 348 -8.95 -21.97 21.43
CA SER A 348 -9.80 -23.11 21.14
C SER A 348 -10.84 -22.73 20.08
N GLU A 349 -11.45 -23.73 19.45
CA GLU A 349 -12.54 -23.49 18.49
C GLU A 349 -13.72 -22.72 19.10
N GLU A 350 -14.04 -22.97 20.39
CA GLU A 350 -15.10 -22.25 21.12
C GLU A 350 -14.79 -20.76 21.28
N GLN A 351 -13.50 -20.37 21.37
CA GLN A 351 -13.07 -18.99 21.59
C GLN A 351 -12.86 -18.22 20.29
N PHE A 352 -12.81 -18.93 19.15
CA PHE A 352 -12.40 -18.35 17.86
C PHE A 352 -13.20 -17.12 17.47
N GLU A 353 -14.53 -17.20 17.46
CA GLU A 353 -15.39 -16.11 17.00
C GLU A 353 -15.16 -14.83 17.82
N GLN A 354 -15.11 -14.97 19.15
CA GLN A 354 -14.89 -13.84 20.05
C GLN A 354 -13.52 -13.17 19.81
N GLU A 355 -12.46 -13.96 19.67
CA GLU A 355 -11.10 -13.46 19.47
C GLU A 355 -10.93 -12.84 18.08
N PHE A 356 -11.51 -13.47 17.06
CA PHE A 356 -11.48 -12.97 15.69
C PHE A 356 -12.18 -11.60 15.57
N LEU A 357 -13.37 -11.44 16.15
CA LEU A 357 -14.09 -10.16 16.24
C LEU A 357 -13.36 -9.15 17.12
N GLY A 358 -12.68 -9.60 18.17
CA GLY A 358 -11.84 -8.75 19.00
C GLY A 358 -10.75 -8.06 18.17
N VAL A 359 -10.13 -8.79 17.23
CA VAL A 359 -9.14 -8.23 16.29
C VAL A 359 -9.80 -7.24 15.32
N VAL A 360 -10.97 -7.57 14.75
CA VAL A 360 -11.72 -6.65 13.88
C VAL A 360 -12.06 -5.35 14.60
N ASN A 361 -12.53 -5.42 15.84
CA ASN A 361 -12.84 -4.24 16.66
C ASN A 361 -11.58 -3.39 16.94
N LEU A 362 -10.42 -4.01 17.06
CA LEU A 362 -9.15 -3.31 17.21
C LEU A 362 -8.82 -2.49 15.95
N TYR A 363 -9.07 -3.03 14.74
CA TYR A 363 -8.93 -2.27 13.49
C TYR A 363 -9.85 -1.06 13.44
N LEU A 364 -11.13 -1.27 13.73
CA LEU A 364 -12.14 -0.20 13.71
C LEU A 364 -11.78 0.92 14.69
N LYS A 365 -11.25 0.58 15.87
CA LYS A 365 -10.76 1.55 16.85
C LYS A 365 -9.60 2.39 16.29
N TYR A 366 -8.61 1.76 15.65
CA TYR A 366 -7.49 2.50 15.06
C TYR A 366 -7.93 3.35 13.86
N PHE A 367 -8.84 2.85 13.03
CA PHE A 367 -9.37 3.61 11.90
C PHE A 367 -10.12 4.86 12.36
N ALA A 368 -10.96 4.73 13.40
CA ALA A 368 -11.61 5.89 14.00
C ALA A 368 -10.59 6.89 14.59
N LEU A 369 -9.52 6.41 15.24
CA LEU A 369 -8.46 7.25 15.80
C LEU A 369 -7.72 8.05 14.73
N PHE A 370 -7.41 7.40 13.57
CA PHE A 370 -6.70 8.04 12.47
C PHE A 370 -7.62 8.76 11.47
N GLY A 371 -8.94 8.71 11.64
CA GLY A 371 -9.91 9.29 10.70
C GLY A 371 -9.94 8.57 9.36
N ILE A 372 -9.71 7.26 9.34
CA ILE A 372 -9.79 6.42 8.14
C ILE A 372 -11.25 6.00 7.94
N GLU A 373 -11.97 6.69 7.05
CA GLU A 373 -13.41 6.45 6.81
C GLU A 373 -13.66 5.47 5.65
N LYS A 374 -12.75 5.43 4.67
CA LYS A 374 -12.88 4.59 3.47
C LYS A 374 -12.01 3.36 3.56
N TYR A 375 -12.62 2.20 3.76
CA TYR A 375 -11.96 0.90 3.75
C TYR A 375 -12.92 -0.20 3.29
N VAL A 376 -12.38 -1.34 2.87
CA VAL A 376 -13.13 -2.56 2.58
C VAL A 376 -12.44 -3.74 3.26
N MET A 377 -13.21 -4.54 3.97
CA MET A 377 -12.73 -5.83 4.50
C MET A 377 -12.96 -6.91 3.45
N ARG A 378 -11.90 -7.63 3.09
CA ARG A 378 -11.92 -8.67 2.08
C ARG A 378 -11.60 -10.00 2.71
N LEU A 379 -12.58 -10.93 2.70
CA LEU A 379 -12.36 -12.33 3.08
C LEU A 379 -11.72 -13.05 1.90
N SER A 380 -10.46 -13.35 2.03
CA SER A 380 -9.66 -14.05 1.02
C SER A 380 -9.72 -15.55 1.27
N LEU A 381 -10.23 -16.28 0.28
CA LEU A 381 -10.51 -17.71 0.29
C LEU A 381 -9.47 -18.47 -0.52
N HIS A 382 -9.35 -19.79 -0.27
CA HIS A 382 -8.54 -20.66 -1.11
C HIS A 382 -9.22 -20.94 -2.47
N SER A 383 -8.47 -21.55 -3.38
CA SER A 383 -9.02 -22.20 -4.57
C SER A 383 -8.74 -23.70 -4.53
N LYS A 384 -9.70 -24.49 -5.00
CA LYS A 384 -9.54 -25.95 -5.07
C LYS A 384 -8.35 -26.37 -5.94
N ALA A 385 -8.07 -25.66 -7.00
CA ALA A 385 -6.94 -25.89 -7.90
C ALA A 385 -5.57 -25.63 -7.25
N GLY A 386 -5.54 -24.81 -6.19
CA GLY A 386 -4.34 -24.47 -5.43
C GLY A 386 -3.97 -25.44 -4.32
N LEU A 387 -4.85 -26.39 -3.94
CA LEU A 387 -4.58 -27.37 -2.90
C LEU A 387 -3.36 -28.25 -3.25
N GLY A 388 -2.48 -28.46 -2.28
CA GLY A 388 -1.22 -29.21 -2.47
C GLY A 388 -0.14 -28.48 -3.28
N LYS A 389 -0.40 -27.24 -3.74
CA LYS A 389 0.55 -26.40 -4.50
C LYS A 389 0.80 -25.07 -3.77
N LYS A 390 -0.16 -24.17 -3.84
CA LYS A 390 -0.17 -22.86 -3.19
C LYS A 390 -0.68 -22.95 -1.75
N TYR A 391 -1.55 -23.90 -1.48
CA TYR A 391 -2.27 -24.08 -0.21
C TYR A 391 -2.00 -25.44 0.39
N VAL A 392 -2.06 -25.52 1.72
CA VAL A 392 -2.01 -26.81 2.46
C VAL A 392 -3.12 -27.72 1.95
N ASP A 393 -2.80 -29.01 1.73
CA ASP A 393 -3.70 -30.02 1.17
C ASP A 393 -4.64 -30.61 2.25
N ASP A 394 -5.61 -29.81 2.70
CA ASP A 394 -6.69 -30.24 3.61
C ASP A 394 -7.97 -29.44 3.32
N GLU A 395 -8.70 -29.81 2.24
CA GLU A 395 -9.94 -29.12 1.83
C GLU A 395 -10.96 -29.01 2.97
N ARG A 396 -11.05 -30.01 3.86
CA ARG A 396 -12.00 -30.00 4.97
C ARG A 396 -11.70 -28.89 5.98
N LEU A 397 -10.45 -28.69 6.33
CA LEU A 397 -10.05 -27.64 7.27
C LEU A 397 -10.19 -26.24 6.62
N TRP A 398 -9.92 -26.12 5.32
CA TRP A 398 -10.17 -24.89 4.56
C TRP A 398 -11.63 -24.47 4.65
N LEU A 399 -12.55 -25.35 4.20
CA LEU A 399 -13.99 -25.07 4.20
C LEU A 399 -14.51 -24.75 5.61
N LYS A 400 -14.03 -25.46 6.63
CA LYS A 400 -14.39 -25.22 8.03
C LYS A 400 -13.95 -23.83 8.49
N THR A 401 -12.70 -23.47 8.29
CA THR A 401 -12.14 -22.20 8.79
C THR A 401 -12.64 -20.99 8.01
N GLU A 402 -12.89 -21.14 6.72
CA GLU A 402 -13.56 -20.11 5.91
C GLU A 402 -14.99 -19.83 6.39
N ASP A 403 -15.75 -20.90 6.68
CA ASP A 403 -17.09 -20.76 7.23
C ASP A 403 -17.09 -20.15 8.65
N MET A 404 -16.11 -20.52 9.49
CA MET A 404 -15.94 -19.88 10.81
C MET A 404 -15.66 -18.39 10.69
N ALA A 405 -14.74 -17.98 9.80
CA ALA A 405 -14.42 -16.55 9.57
C ALA A 405 -15.63 -15.79 9.00
N ARG A 406 -16.32 -16.37 8.01
CA ARG A 406 -17.55 -15.81 7.42
C ARG A 406 -18.64 -15.60 8.46
N ARG A 407 -18.92 -16.61 9.27
CA ARG A 407 -19.93 -16.51 10.35
C ARG A 407 -19.56 -15.47 11.39
N ALA A 408 -18.30 -15.41 11.79
CA ALA A 408 -17.82 -14.37 12.72
C ALA A 408 -18.08 -12.96 12.17
N MET A 409 -17.74 -12.70 10.91
CA MET A 409 -18.01 -11.40 10.27
C MET A 409 -19.51 -11.08 10.19
N MET A 410 -20.34 -12.06 9.81
CA MET A 410 -21.80 -11.90 9.74
C MET A 410 -22.41 -11.65 11.12
N ASN A 411 -22.05 -12.43 12.13
CA ASN A 411 -22.55 -12.28 13.50
C ASN A 411 -22.12 -10.94 14.13
N GLY A 412 -20.93 -10.48 13.77
CA GLY A 412 -20.41 -9.16 14.15
C GLY A 412 -21.02 -7.98 13.38
N ASN A 413 -21.90 -8.22 12.40
CA ASN A 413 -22.42 -7.21 11.47
C ASN A 413 -21.32 -6.39 10.77
N VAL A 414 -20.21 -7.03 10.45
CA VAL A 414 -19.08 -6.39 9.76
C VAL A 414 -19.23 -6.59 8.25
N PRO A 415 -19.35 -5.51 7.47
CA PRO A 415 -19.43 -5.62 6.00
C PRO A 415 -18.12 -6.15 5.41
N PHE A 416 -18.19 -7.11 4.50
CA PHE A 416 -17.04 -7.64 3.78
C PHE A 416 -17.40 -8.08 2.37
N VAL A 417 -16.37 -8.25 1.54
CA VAL A 417 -16.44 -8.88 0.21
C VAL A 417 -15.60 -10.14 0.22
N GLU A 418 -15.89 -11.12 -0.64
CA GLU A 418 -15.10 -12.33 -0.77
C GLU A 418 -14.24 -12.28 -2.03
N ALA A 419 -13.00 -12.81 -1.93
CA ALA A 419 -12.08 -12.98 -3.04
C ALA A 419 -11.50 -14.40 -3.02
N ALA A 420 -11.67 -15.12 -4.12
CA ALA A 420 -11.13 -16.47 -4.27
C ALA A 420 -9.64 -16.40 -4.65
N ASP A 421 -8.89 -17.44 -4.26
CA ASP A 421 -7.47 -17.64 -4.58
C ASP A 421 -6.50 -16.56 -4.02
N GLU A 422 -6.91 -15.84 -2.97
CA GLU A 422 -6.11 -14.81 -2.30
C GLU A 422 -5.73 -15.15 -0.85
N ALA A 423 -6.10 -16.32 -0.33
CA ALA A 423 -5.79 -16.75 1.03
C ALA A 423 -4.28 -16.89 1.29
N ALA A 424 -3.87 -16.95 2.57
CA ALA A 424 -2.53 -17.38 2.95
C ALA A 424 -2.37 -18.89 2.69
N PHE A 425 -1.15 -19.40 2.59
CA PHE A 425 -0.94 -20.84 2.31
C PHE A 425 -1.45 -21.75 3.45
N TYR A 426 -1.63 -21.21 4.64
CA TYR A 426 -2.00 -21.91 5.87
C TYR A 426 -3.44 -21.64 6.36
N GLY A 427 -4.20 -20.80 5.67
CA GLY A 427 -5.59 -20.53 6.05
C GLY A 427 -6.19 -19.26 5.46
N PRO A 428 -7.51 -19.05 5.64
CA PRO A 428 -8.22 -17.86 5.15
C PRO A 428 -7.81 -16.60 5.93
N LYS A 429 -8.03 -15.44 5.32
CA LYS A 429 -7.67 -14.15 5.93
C LYS A 429 -8.69 -13.07 5.61
N ILE A 430 -8.80 -12.10 6.53
CA ILE A 430 -9.39 -10.81 6.25
C ILE A 430 -8.26 -9.83 5.97
N ASP A 431 -8.25 -9.26 4.77
CA ASP A 431 -7.41 -8.13 4.42
C ASP A 431 -8.24 -6.85 4.47
N VAL A 432 -7.74 -5.84 5.18
CA VAL A 432 -8.40 -4.54 5.20
C VAL A 432 -7.76 -3.65 4.15
N GLN A 433 -8.51 -3.45 3.08
CA GLN A 433 -8.11 -2.64 1.93
C GLN A 433 -8.42 -1.17 2.18
N ILE A 434 -7.44 -0.32 1.93
CA ILE A 434 -7.57 1.14 1.92
C ILE A 434 -6.97 1.68 0.61
N TRP A 435 -7.18 2.95 0.36
CA TRP A 435 -6.69 3.61 -0.85
C TRP A 435 -5.70 4.71 -0.50
N SER A 436 -4.57 4.72 -1.20
CA SER A 436 -3.65 5.86 -1.20
C SER A 436 -4.32 7.10 -1.81
N VAL A 437 -3.70 8.25 -1.66
CA VAL A 437 -4.19 9.52 -2.23
C VAL A 437 -4.34 9.45 -3.76
N ILE A 438 -3.53 8.63 -4.44
CA ILE A 438 -3.63 8.40 -5.89
C ILE A 438 -4.70 7.37 -6.27
N GLY A 439 -5.47 6.88 -5.29
CA GLY A 439 -6.50 5.87 -5.52
C GLY A 439 -5.99 4.44 -5.64
N LYS A 440 -4.69 4.18 -5.42
CA LYS A 440 -4.14 2.81 -5.43
C LYS A 440 -4.57 2.07 -4.17
N GLU A 441 -5.23 0.92 -4.36
CA GLU A 441 -5.62 0.02 -3.28
C GLU A 441 -4.41 -0.73 -2.71
N PHE A 442 -4.37 -0.90 -1.39
CA PHE A 442 -3.41 -1.75 -0.70
C PHE A 442 -3.94 -2.23 0.65
N SER A 443 -3.45 -3.38 1.12
CA SER A 443 -3.81 -3.91 2.42
C SER A 443 -3.04 -3.18 3.52
N LEU A 444 -3.79 -2.50 4.41
CA LEU A 444 -3.22 -1.85 5.59
C LEU A 444 -3.10 -2.82 6.77
N ALA A 445 -4.14 -3.61 7.00
CA ALA A 445 -4.22 -4.52 8.15
C ALA A 445 -4.66 -5.91 7.69
N THR A 446 -4.32 -6.94 8.48
CA THR A 446 -4.68 -8.32 8.18
C THR A 446 -5.04 -9.09 9.45
N ASN A 447 -6.00 -10.01 9.31
CA ASN A 447 -6.45 -10.95 10.32
C ASN A 447 -6.56 -12.33 9.65
N GLN A 448 -5.65 -13.26 9.98
CA GLN A 448 -5.47 -14.53 9.27
C GLN A 448 -5.72 -15.69 10.22
N VAL A 449 -6.44 -16.69 9.73
CA VAL A 449 -6.72 -17.91 10.49
C VAL A 449 -5.77 -19.00 10.06
N ASP A 450 -4.97 -19.51 10.98
CA ASP A 450 -4.00 -20.56 10.74
C ASP A 450 -4.45 -21.85 11.44
N PHE A 451 -4.76 -22.85 10.65
CA PHE A 451 -5.07 -24.20 11.12
C PHE A 451 -3.91 -25.18 10.89
N ALA A 452 -2.89 -24.78 10.15
CA ALA A 452 -1.86 -25.67 9.64
C ALA A 452 -0.56 -25.65 10.46
N GLN A 453 -0.03 -24.47 10.75
CA GLN A 453 1.25 -24.34 11.46
C GLN A 453 1.21 -24.82 12.90
N PRO A 454 0.15 -24.57 13.71
CA PRO A 454 0.08 -25.14 15.05
C PRO A 454 0.24 -26.67 15.07
N ALA A 455 -0.37 -27.37 14.13
CA ALA A 455 -0.21 -28.81 13.98
C ALA A 455 1.21 -29.21 13.56
N ARG A 456 1.84 -28.48 12.63
CA ARG A 456 3.23 -28.73 12.21
C ARG A 456 4.23 -28.58 13.35
N PHE A 457 4.01 -27.60 14.24
CA PHE A 457 4.84 -27.36 15.41
C PHE A 457 4.49 -28.27 16.60
N ASP A 458 3.57 -29.22 16.42
CA ASP A 458 3.04 -30.11 17.47
C ASP A 458 2.56 -29.32 18.71
N LEU A 459 1.93 -28.15 18.45
CA LEU A 459 1.38 -27.32 19.52
C LEU A 459 0.10 -27.96 20.04
N LYS A 460 0.01 -28.09 21.36
CA LYS A 460 -1.13 -28.76 22.02
C LYS A 460 -1.54 -28.01 23.28
N PHE A 461 -2.79 -28.19 23.64
CA PHE A 461 -3.32 -27.83 24.94
C PHE A 461 -4.24 -28.97 25.46
N ILE A 462 -4.35 -29.09 26.75
CA ILE A 462 -5.28 -30.01 27.37
C ILE A 462 -6.65 -29.35 27.48
N ASN A 463 -7.67 -29.90 26.83
CA ASN A 463 -9.04 -29.39 26.85
C ASN A 463 -9.77 -29.69 28.19
N LYS A 464 -11.03 -29.26 28.31
CA LYS A 464 -11.86 -29.44 29.50
C LYS A 464 -12.10 -30.93 29.86
N GLN A 465 -11.99 -31.81 28.87
CA GLN A 465 -12.17 -33.27 28.99
C GLN A 465 -10.87 -33.99 29.31
N GLY A 466 -9.74 -33.30 29.43
CA GLY A 466 -8.43 -33.89 29.66
C GLY A 466 -7.75 -34.46 28.41
N VAL A 467 -8.24 -34.12 27.20
CA VAL A 467 -7.72 -34.61 25.93
C VAL A 467 -6.80 -33.52 25.31
N GLU A 468 -5.75 -33.98 24.63
CA GLU A 468 -4.90 -33.10 23.84
C GLU A 468 -5.62 -32.59 22.59
N GLU A 469 -5.59 -31.27 22.35
CA GLU A 469 -6.10 -30.62 21.15
C GLU A 469 -5.08 -29.65 20.58
N VAL A 470 -5.09 -29.48 19.25
CA VAL A 470 -4.30 -28.49 18.53
C VAL A 470 -5.06 -27.15 18.56
N PRO A 471 -4.47 -26.04 19.01
CA PRO A 471 -5.14 -24.75 18.97
C PRO A 471 -5.23 -24.22 17.55
N LEU A 472 -6.25 -23.40 17.26
CA LEU A 472 -6.21 -22.48 16.11
C LEU A 472 -5.29 -21.31 16.45
N CYS A 473 -4.62 -20.75 15.44
CA CYS A 473 -3.84 -19.54 15.59
C CYS A 473 -4.42 -18.41 14.74
N ILE A 474 -4.62 -17.24 15.34
CA ILE A 474 -5.03 -16.03 14.64
C ILE A 474 -3.80 -15.13 14.53
N HIS A 475 -3.35 -14.83 13.32
CA HIS A 475 -2.30 -13.86 13.03
C HIS A 475 -2.92 -12.51 12.76
N ARG A 476 -2.44 -11.44 13.40
CA ARG A 476 -2.98 -10.10 13.18
C ARG A 476 -1.90 -9.01 13.17
N ALA A 477 -2.07 -8.04 12.29
CA ALA A 477 -1.24 -6.85 12.21
C ALA A 477 -2.12 -5.60 11.99
N PRO A 478 -2.75 -5.05 13.05
CA PRO A 478 -3.74 -3.98 12.93
C PRO A 478 -3.15 -2.64 12.53
N LEU A 479 -1.91 -2.37 12.90
CA LEU A 479 -1.16 -1.17 12.52
C LEU A 479 -0.15 -1.44 11.39
N SER A 480 -0.29 -2.61 10.70
CA SER A 480 0.63 -2.97 9.62
C SER A 480 2.10 -2.97 10.10
N THR A 481 2.98 -2.45 9.26
CA THR A 481 4.36 -2.09 9.63
C THR A 481 4.46 -0.60 9.88
N HIS A 482 5.43 -0.17 10.67
CA HIS A 482 5.72 1.25 10.86
C HIS A 482 5.90 1.96 9.53
N GLU A 483 6.66 1.36 8.63
CA GLU A 483 6.99 1.94 7.34
C GLU A 483 5.71 2.22 6.55
N ARG A 484 4.89 1.20 6.32
CA ARG A 484 3.66 1.34 5.53
C ARG A 484 2.65 2.27 6.19
N LEU A 485 2.47 2.15 7.51
CA LEU A 485 1.55 3.01 8.24
C LEU A 485 2.00 4.46 8.23
N ILE A 486 3.29 4.75 8.51
CA ILE A 486 3.82 6.12 8.49
C ILE A 486 3.73 6.70 7.07
N GLY A 487 4.10 5.92 6.04
CA GLY A 487 3.95 6.34 4.65
C GLY A 487 2.50 6.72 4.33
N PHE A 488 1.54 5.89 4.72
CA PHE A 488 0.12 6.17 4.57
C PHE A 488 -0.32 7.42 5.35
N LEU A 489 0.07 7.56 6.61
CA LEU A 489 -0.31 8.71 7.44
C LEU A 489 0.28 10.04 6.93
N ILE A 490 1.48 10.02 6.35
CA ILE A 490 2.05 11.19 5.67
C ILE A 490 1.13 11.64 4.53
N GLU A 491 0.66 10.71 3.69
CA GLU A 491 -0.25 11.01 2.59
C GLU A 491 -1.64 11.41 3.09
N HIS A 492 -2.19 10.67 4.06
CA HIS A 492 -3.53 10.87 4.63
C HIS A 492 -3.67 12.26 5.23
N TYR A 493 -2.73 12.65 6.08
CA TYR A 493 -2.71 13.97 6.72
C TYR A 493 -2.05 15.06 5.88
N ALA A 494 -1.48 14.75 4.71
CA ALA A 494 -0.63 15.67 3.95
C ALA A 494 0.47 16.33 4.82
N GLY A 495 1.04 15.55 5.74
CA GLY A 495 2.02 15.98 6.74
C GLY A 495 1.42 16.77 7.92
N ASN A 496 0.12 17.10 7.91
CA ASN A 496 -0.53 17.86 8.99
C ASN A 496 -1.00 16.92 10.12
N PHE A 497 -0.06 16.22 10.75
CA PHE A 497 -0.38 15.26 11.81
C PHE A 497 -1.15 15.88 12.98
N PRO A 498 -2.00 15.11 13.69
CA PRO A 498 -2.58 15.54 14.96
C PRO A 498 -1.47 15.78 16.00
N VAL A 499 -1.76 16.59 17.02
CA VAL A 499 -0.77 17.05 18.00
C VAL A 499 0.02 15.89 18.63
N TRP A 500 -0.66 14.81 19.01
CA TRP A 500 -0.02 13.67 19.67
C TRP A 500 1.01 12.94 18.78
N LEU A 501 0.79 12.92 17.46
CA LEU A 501 1.66 12.25 16.48
C LEU A 501 2.69 13.20 15.85
N SER A 502 2.51 14.52 16.00
CA SER A 502 3.44 15.52 15.44
C SER A 502 4.83 15.39 16.07
N PRO A 503 5.92 15.28 15.29
CA PRO A 503 7.28 15.21 15.83
C PRO A 503 7.62 16.42 16.70
N GLU A 504 7.30 17.61 16.22
CA GLU A 504 7.34 18.85 16.97
C GLU A 504 5.92 19.35 17.20
N GLN A 505 5.50 19.49 18.46
CA GLN A 505 4.14 19.87 18.83
C GLN A 505 3.96 21.38 18.97
N ALA A 506 5.02 22.07 19.34
CA ALA A 506 5.00 23.53 19.47
C ALA A 506 6.37 24.11 19.08
N ARG A 507 6.36 25.32 18.52
CA ARG A 507 7.57 26.10 18.29
C ARG A 507 7.42 27.47 18.91
N VAL A 508 8.37 27.85 19.78
CA VAL A 508 8.43 29.20 20.37
C VAL A 508 9.18 30.11 19.41
N ILE A 509 8.58 31.23 19.08
CA ILE A 509 9.08 32.17 18.06
C ILE A 509 9.29 33.55 18.71
N PRO A 510 10.49 33.88 19.19
CA PRO A 510 10.82 35.22 19.63
C PRO A 510 10.83 36.20 18.45
N ILE A 511 10.23 37.40 18.64
CA ILE A 511 10.16 38.44 17.63
C ILE A 511 11.53 39.05 17.38
N THR A 512 12.28 39.30 18.45
CA THR A 512 13.65 39.82 18.43
C THR A 512 14.55 39.02 19.39
N ASP A 513 15.86 39.22 19.29
CA ASP A 513 16.83 38.49 20.12
C ASP A 513 16.70 38.77 21.63
N SER A 514 16.10 39.92 22.01
CA SER A 514 15.86 40.25 23.42
C SER A 514 14.87 39.30 24.12
N GLN A 515 14.05 38.53 23.38
CA GLN A 515 13.14 37.55 23.91
C GLN A 515 13.70 36.11 23.88
N ASN A 516 14.94 35.88 23.41
CA ASN A 516 15.50 34.54 23.25
C ASN A 516 15.58 33.79 24.59
N GLU A 517 15.99 34.45 25.68
CA GLU A 517 16.06 33.84 27.00
C GLU A 517 14.67 33.45 27.51
N TYR A 518 13.68 34.34 27.33
CA TYR A 518 12.30 34.05 27.68
C TYR A 518 11.74 32.85 26.87
N ALA A 519 11.99 32.82 25.57
CA ALA A 519 11.59 31.71 24.71
C ALA A 519 12.21 30.37 25.13
N GLN A 520 13.49 30.37 25.50
CA GLN A 520 14.16 29.17 26.03
C GLN A 520 13.58 28.73 27.39
N GLY A 521 13.21 29.68 28.24
CA GLY A 521 12.50 29.42 29.50
C GLY A 521 11.16 28.72 29.28
N ILE A 522 10.39 29.15 28.26
CA ILE A 522 9.14 28.49 27.85
C ILE A 522 9.42 27.07 27.35
N VAL A 523 10.41 26.90 26.48
CA VAL A 523 10.80 25.58 25.97
C VAL A 523 11.12 24.61 27.11
N LYS A 524 11.89 25.04 28.10
CA LYS A 524 12.23 24.23 29.27
C LYS A 524 10.96 23.79 30.03
N GLN A 525 10.07 24.73 30.35
CA GLN A 525 8.83 24.45 31.07
C GLN A 525 7.94 23.46 30.29
N LEU A 526 7.79 23.66 28.96
CA LEU A 526 6.94 22.78 28.13
C LEU A 526 7.54 21.37 28.01
N ARG A 527 8.86 21.23 27.91
CA ARG A 527 9.53 19.93 27.88
C ARG A 527 9.35 19.17 29.20
N GLU A 528 9.45 19.86 30.34
CA GLU A 528 9.19 19.27 31.66
C GLU A 528 7.74 18.76 31.79
N GLN A 529 6.81 19.34 31.03
CA GLN A 529 5.41 18.90 30.93
C GLN A 529 5.15 17.86 29.82
N GLY A 530 6.20 17.34 29.19
CA GLY A 530 6.10 16.29 28.17
C GLY A 530 5.66 16.77 26.78
N VAL A 531 5.75 18.08 26.50
CA VAL A 531 5.47 18.64 25.19
C VAL A 531 6.77 18.67 24.35
N ARG A 532 6.73 18.14 23.13
CA ARG A 532 7.85 18.21 22.17
C ARG A 532 7.89 19.61 21.55
N VAL A 533 8.86 20.39 21.96
CA VAL A 533 8.93 21.83 21.64
C VAL A 533 10.35 22.27 21.35
N SER A 534 10.51 23.20 20.38
CA SER A 534 11.76 23.92 20.11
C SER A 534 11.54 25.44 20.18
N ALA A 535 12.65 26.20 20.13
CA ALA A 535 12.61 27.65 19.90
C ALA A 535 13.38 27.98 18.62
N ASP A 536 12.81 28.84 17.79
CA ASP A 536 13.52 29.39 16.63
C ASP A 536 14.21 30.71 17.03
N ILE A 537 15.41 30.60 17.58
CA ILE A 537 16.24 31.74 17.99
C ILE A 537 17.17 32.25 16.88
N SER A 538 16.92 31.86 15.62
CA SER A 538 17.70 32.34 14.48
C SER A 538 17.52 33.87 14.30
N ALA A 539 18.48 34.50 13.62
CA ALA A 539 18.43 35.94 13.33
C ALA A 539 17.41 36.34 12.23
N GLN A 540 16.52 35.39 11.83
CA GLN A 540 15.50 35.64 10.81
C GLN A 540 14.37 36.53 11.35
N ARG A 541 13.68 37.23 10.43
CA ARG A 541 12.47 37.98 10.79
C ARG A 541 11.33 37.02 11.22
N MET A 542 10.49 37.46 12.15
CA MET A 542 9.35 36.72 12.67
C MET A 542 8.53 36.00 11.58
N ASN A 543 8.18 36.69 10.49
CA ASN A 543 7.40 36.11 9.39
C ASN A 543 8.11 34.92 8.70
N ALA A 544 9.45 34.97 8.60
CA ALA A 544 10.25 33.89 8.04
C ALA A 544 10.25 32.67 9.00
N LYS A 545 10.40 32.90 10.31
CA LYS A 545 10.30 31.86 11.35
C LYS A 545 8.92 31.18 11.36
N ILE A 546 7.84 31.99 11.28
CA ILE A 546 6.46 31.47 11.18
C ILE A 546 6.31 30.62 9.91
N ARG A 547 6.80 31.12 8.75
CA ARG A 547 6.75 30.37 7.48
C ARG A 547 7.50 29.05 7.59
N GLN A 548 8.66 29.02 8.22
CA GLN A 548 9.42 27.79 8.42
C GLN A 548 8.66 26.79 9.31
N ALA A 549 8.05 27.25 10.41
CA ALA A 549 7.21 26.41 11.26
C ALA A 549 6.00 25.85 10.49
N GLN A 550 5.37 26.65 9.63
CA GLN A 550 4.26 26.20 8.76
C GLN A 550 4.71 25.18 7.71
N LEU A 551 5.89 25.34 7.12
CA LEU A 551 6.45 24.34 6.19
C LEU A 551 6.71 23.02 6.89
N MET A 552 7.23 23.05 8.12
CA MET A 552 7.43 21.87 8.97
C MET A 552 6.14 21.35 9.61
N LYS A 553 4.97 21.93 9.26
CA LYS A 553 3.64 21.51 9.72
C LYS A 553 3.47 21.52 11.25
N VAL A 554 4.21 22.37 11.95
CA VAL A 554 4.12 22.48 13.42
C VAL A 554 2.71 22.89 13.84
N PRO A 555 2.03 22.16 14.75
CA PRO A 555 0.65 22.45 15.16
C PRO A 555 0.49 23.80 15.84
N TYR A 556 1.41 24.12 16.76
CA TYR A 556 1.33 25.30 17.60
C TYR A 556 2.58 26.20 17.46
N MET A 557 2.39 27.45 17.18
CA MET A 557 3.46 28.47 17.18
C MET A 557 3.17 29.45 18.32
N LEU A 558 4.09 29.53 19.27
CA LEU A 558 4.02 30.43 20.43
C LEU A 558 4.90 31.64 20.13
N VAL A 559 4.28 32.70 19.65
CA VAL A 559 4.99 33.95 19.33
C VAL A 559 5.15 34.76 20.62
N VAL A 560 6.37 35.26 20.86
CA VAL A 560 6.70 36.02 22.05
C VAL A 560 7.41 37.32 21.67
N GLY A 561 6.80 38.44 22.01
CA GLY A 561 7.32 39.78 21.88
C GLY A 561 7.61 40.40 23.25
N GLU A 562 7.81 41.70 23.26
CA GLU A 562 8.09 42.45 24.48
C GLU A 562 6.89 42.45 25.46
N ASP A 563 5.67 42.58 24.91
CA ASP A 563 4.45 42.58 25.71
C ASP A 563 4.17 41.22 26.34
N GLU A 564 4.31 40.14 25.56
CA GLU A 564 4.16 38.77 26.08
C GLU A 564 5.21 38.46 27.14
N MET A 565 6.47 38.88 26.94
CA MET A 565 7.55 38.67 27.91
C MET A 565 7.29 39.45 29.21
N LYS A 566 6.84 40.72 29.14
CA LYS A 566 6.51 41.51 30.35
C LYS A 566 5.32 40.96 31.09
N ALA A 567 4.32 40.42 30.39
CA ALA A 567 3.12 39.84 30.94
C ALA A 567 3.29 38.39 31.43
N GLY A 568 4.40 37.71 31.09
CA GLY A 568 4.60 36.29 31.35
C GLY A 568 3.69 35.37 30.52
N LYS A 569 3.25 35.82 29.33
CA LYS A 569 2.27 35.17 28.46
C LYS A 569 2.86 34.77 27.11
N VAL A 570 2.02 34.19 26.26
CA VAL A 570 2.35 33.84 24.88
C VAL A 570 1.21 34.22 23.93
N ALA A 571 1.55 34.51 22.66
CA ALA A 571 0.56 34.63 21.60
C ALA A 571 0.54 33.31 20.81
N LEU A 572 -0.52 32.54 20.94
CA LEU A 572 -0.71 31.26 20.24
C LEU A 572 -1.18 31.53 18.80
N ARG A 573 -0.51 30.91 17.86
CA ARG A 573 -0.92 30.78 16.47
C ARG A 573 -1.01 29.29 16.12
N VAL A 574 -2.20 28.84 15.78
CA VAL A 574 -2.44 27.44 15.41
C VAL A 574 -2.23 27.25 13.92
N ARG A 575 -1.84 26.05 13.51
CA ARG A 575 -1.60 25.69 12.09
C ARG A 575 -2.80 25.94 11.17
N ASP A 576 -4.03 25.79 11.69
CA ASP A 576 -5.29 26.07 10.97
C ASP A 576 -5.53 27.57 10.69
N GLY A 577 -4.68 28.45 11.21
CA GLY A 577 -4.76 29.90 11.05
C GLY A 577 -5.43 30.60 12.23
N SER A 578 -6.03 29.89 13.18
CA SER A 578 -6.60 30.49 14.39
C SER A 578 -5.51 31.09 15.27
N GLN A 579 -5.86 32.14 16.04
CA GLN A 579 -4.92 32.86 16.88
C GLN A 579 -5.58 33.23 18.20
N GLN A 580 -4.79 33.20 19.28
CA GLN A 580 -5.20 33.63 20.61
C GLN A 580 -4.04 34.43 21.22
N LYS A 581 -4.31 35.70 21.57
CA LYS A 581 -3.37 36.55 22.29
C LYS A 581 -3.50 36.36 23.79
N ASP A 582 -2.52 36.83 24.52
CA ASP A 582 -2.53 36.89 25.99
C ASP A 582 -2.80 35.55 26.69
N LEU A 583 -2.34 34.44 26.07
CA LEU A 583 -2.55 33.10 26.60
C LEU A 583 -1.56 32.82 27.75
N GLU A 584 -2.08 32.39 28.88
CA GLU A 584 -1.29 31.90 30.01
C GLU A 584 -0.62 30.57 29.66
N LEU A 585 0.66 30.41 29.97
CA LEU A 585 1.40 29.18 29.65
C LEU A 585 0.76 27.90 30.26
N PRO A 586 0.26 27.90 31.54
CA PRO A 586 -0.45 26.75 32.08
C PRO A 586 -1.73 26.38 31.32
N GLU A 587 -2.46 27.35 30.76
CA GLU A 587 -3.66 27.09 29.94
C GLU A 587 -3.26 26.39 28.61
N PHE A 588 -2.20 26.86 27.97
CA PHE A 588 -1.64 26.20 26.78
C PHE A 588 -1.20 24.75 27.10
N VAL A 589 -0.48 24.56 28.21
CA VAL A 589 -0.05 23.21 28.67
C VAL A 589 -1.25 22.28 28.82
N ALA A 590 -2.28 22.73 29.53
CA ALA A 590 -3.49 21.94 29.75
C ALA A 590 -4.17 21.53 28.42
N ARG A 591 -4.26 22.47 27.46
CA ARG A 591 -4.79 22.23 26.12
C ARG A 591 -3.95 21.18 25.37
N ALA A 592 -2.63 21.39 25.30
CA ALA A 592 -1.74 20.49 24.57
C ALA A 592 -1.74 19.08 25.17
N GLN A 593 -1.64 18.97 26.51
CA GLN A 593 -1.68 17.69 27.21
C GLN A 593 -3.01 16.95 27.03
N ASP A 594 -4.14 17.66 26.99
CA ASP A 594 -5.44 17.05 26.74
C ASP A 594 -5.49 16.44 25.33
N ARG A 595 -5.02 17.18 24.30
CA ARG A 595 -4.93 16.67 22.92
C ARG A 595 -3.99 15.45 22.80
N ILE A 596 -2.85 15.50 23.47
CA ILE A 596 -1.87 14.40 23.49
C ILE A 596 -2.46 13.17 24.18
N ARG A 597 -3.02 13.34 25.38
CA ARG A 597 -3.55 12.23 26.20
C ARG A 597 -4.72 11.52 25.52
N ARG A 598 -5.65 12.29 24.95
CA ARG A 598 -6.82 11.74 24.23
C ARG A 598 -6.49 11.27 22.83
N ARG A 599 -5.27 11.54 22.34
CA ARG A 599 -4.89 11.35 20.92
C ARG A 599 -5.89 11.99 19.97
N ALA A 600 -6.31 13.21 20.31
CA ALA A 600 -7.34 13.93 19.60
C ALA A 600 -6.92 14.25 18.14
N PRO A 601 -7.82 14.11 17.16
CA PRO A 601 -7.53 14.47 15.77
C PRO A 601 -7.51 15.99 15.54
N GLU A 602 -8.26 16.75 16.36
CA GLU A 602 -8.31 18.22 16.31
C GLU A 602 -7.11 18.88 17.02
N LEU A 603 -6.81 20.15 16.66
CA LEU A 603 -5.73 20.98 17.21
C LEU A 603 -6.14 21.70 18.50
#